data_45877a87f2dc4d2c0c610d0dece240a7
#
_entry.id   45877a87f2dc4d2c0c610d0dece240a7
#
_cell.length_a   1.000
_cell.length_b   1.000
_cell.length_c   1.000
_cell.angle_alpha   90.00
_cell.angle_beta   90.00
_cell.angle_gamma   90.00
#
_symmetry.space_group_name_H-M   'P 1'
#
loop_
_entity.id
_entity.type
_entity.pdbx_description
1 polymer ?
#
loop_
_entity_poly.entity_id
_entity_poly.type
_entity_poly.pdbx_seq_one_letter_code
_entity_poly.pdbx_strand_id
1 'polypeptide(L)'
;MHKFCPSSSGSREYLQAYCGILDRMIAGMTGATLNCSISHNFIVQMIPHHRAAIEMSQNILPHTQNETLWEIASQIIAEQTKSIENMKSILCSCTRLENPPEAVCRYQRHMNDIMSTMFDRMRRARATRRVDCDFLREMLPQAMLEKYLA
;
A
#
# COMPACT_ATOMS: atom_id res chain seq x y z
N MET A 1 7.10 18.05 -13.75
CA MET A 1 7.61 17.50 -15.01
C MET A 1 8.78 16.57 -14.69
N HIS A 2 8.53 15.27 -14.63
CA HIS A 2 9.60 14.31 -14.33
C HIS A 2 10.41 14.08 -15.59
N LYS A 3 11.66 14.53 -15.58
CA LYS A 3 12.60 14.15 -16.63
C LYS A 3 12.94 12.69 -16.46
N PHE A 4 12.30 11.86 -17.23
CA PHE A 4 12.70 10.47 -17.38
C PHE A 4 14.08 10.42 -18.03
N CYS A 5 15.08 10.01 -17.28
CA CYS A 5 16.30 9.52 -17.88
C CYS A 5 15.96 8.21 -18.59
N PRO A 6 16.29 8.02 -19.85
CA PRO A 6 16.02 6.76 -20.55
C PRO A 6 16.95 5.68 -19.99
N SER A 7 16.50 5.03 -18.94
CA SER A 7 17.07 3.78 -18.48
C SER A 7 16.46 2.63 -19.29
N SER A 8 17.00 1.43 -19.16
CA SER A 8 16.53 0.24 -19.84
C SER A 8 15.01 0.16 -19.92
N SER A 9 14.45 -0.45 -20.96
CA SER A 9 13.00 -0.64 -21.13
C SER A 9 12.34 -1.24 -19.87
N GLY A 10 13.04 -2.12 -19.13
CA GLY A 10 12.57 -2.74 -17.89
C GLY A 10 12.34 -1.74 -16.76
N SER A 11 13.24 -0.76 -16.57
CA SER A 11 13.07 0.30 -15.57
C SER A 11 11.86 1.18 -15.86
N ARG A 12 11.62 1.47 -17.13
CA ARG A 12 10.47 2.29 -17.56
C ARG A 12 9.17 1.56 -17.29
N GLU A 13 9.07 0.29 -17.67
CA GLU A 13 7.90 -0.56 -17.41
C GLU A 13 7.62 -0.67 -15.91
N TYR A 14 8.68 -0.90 -15.13
CA TYR A 14 8.56 -0.98 -13.67
C TYR A 14 7.97 0.30 -13.08
N LEU A 15 8.48 1.47 -13.47
CA LEU A 15 8.02 2.76 -12.95
C LEU A 15 6.61 3.12 -13.40
N GLN A 16 6.24 2.80 -14.64
CA GLN A 16 4.88 3.01 -15.13
C GLN A 16 3.88 2.15 -14.36
N ALA A 17 4.21 0.89 -14.11
CA ALA A 17 3.39 0.00 -13.31
C ALA A 17 3.26 0.52 -11.88
N TYR A 18 4.35 0.97 -11.27
CA TYR A 18 4.33 1.56 -9.93
C TYR A 18 3.39 2.77 -9.83
N CYS A 19 3.46 3.69 -10.78
CA CYS A 19 2.57 4.86 -10.81
C CYS A 19 1.09 4.44 -10.84
N GLY A 20 0.74 3.45 -11.64
CA GLY A 20 -0.62 2.90 -11.69
C GLY A 20 -1.04 2.24 -10.39
N ILE A 21 -0.16 1.47 -9.77
CA ILE A 21 -0.40 0.83 -8.47
C ILE A 21 -0.66 1.89 -7.39
N LEU A 22 0.17 2.91 -7.33
CA LEU A 22 0.03 4.01 -6.38
C LEU A 22 -1.30 4.74 -6.55
N ASP A 23 -1.67 5.07 -7.79
CA ASP A 23 -2.93 5.75 -8.09
C ASP A 23 -4.14 4.91 -7.67
N ARG A 24 -4.14 3.61 -7.95
CA ARG A 24 -5.22 2.71 -7.54
C ARG A 24 -5.30 2.56 -6.02
N MET A 25 -4.17 2.51 -5.34
CA MET A 25 -4.13 2.45 -3.89
C MET A 25 -4.75 3.71 -3.27
N ILE A 26 -4.32 4.87 -3.72
CA ILE A 26 -4.83 6.16 -3.22
C ILE A 26 -6.34 6.26 -3.46
N ALA A 27 -6.80 5.94 -4.65
CA ALA A 27 -8.22 5.96 -4.99
C ALA A 27 -9.02 4.98 -4.11
N GLY A 28 -8.53 3.77 -3.90
CA GLY A 28 -9.18 2.77 -3.06
C GLY A 28 -9.26 3.16 -1.60
N MET A 29 -8.18 3.70 -1.05
CA MET A 29 -8.13 4.10 0.36
C MET A 29 -8.96 5.36 0.63
N THR A 30 -8.90 6.35 -0.25
CA THR A 30 -9.63 7.62 -0.06
C THR A 30 -11.10 7.52 -0.45
N GLY A 31 -11.46 6.61 -1.37
CA GLY A 31 -12.82 6.37 -1.82
C GLY A 31 -13.59 5.32 -1.01
N ALA A 32 -12.97 4.72 0.01
CA ALA A 32 -13.61 3.69 0.82
C ALA A 32 -14.85 4.24 1.55
N THR A 33 -15.92 3.45 1.58
CA THR A 33 -17.14 3.83 2.32
C THR A 33 -16.97 3.56 3.80
N LEU A 34 -16.92 4.62 4.60
CA LEU A 34 -16.74 4.56 6.04
C LEU A 34 -18.07 4.52 6.77
N ASN A 35 -18.10 3.99 7.99
CA ASN A 35 -19.26 3.98 8.86
C ASN A 35 -18.87 4.24 10.32
N CYS A 36 -19.75 3.92 11.25
CA CYS A 36 -19.54 4.15 12.69
C CYS A 36 -18.69 3.05 13.35
N SER A 37 -18.13 2.14 12.60
CA SER A 37 -17.24 1.08 13.10
C SER A 37 -15.78 1.37 12.76
N ILE A 38 -14.95 1.52 13.76
CA ILE A 38 -13.50 1.69 13.57
C ILE A 38 -12.91 0.46 12.87
N SER A 39 -13.32 -0.73 13.29
CA SER A 39 -12.84 -1.97 12.66
C SER A 39 -13.23 -2.08 11.19
N HIS A 40 -14.46 -1.71 10.84
CA HIS A 40 -14.90 -1.64 9.44
C HIS A 40 -14.04 -0.66 8.65
N ASN A 41 -13.87 0.55 9.18
CA ASN A 41 -13.12 1.62 8.50
C ASN A 41 -11.66 1.21 8.28
N PHE A 42 -11.05 0.56 9.27
CA PHE A 42 -9.71 0.01 9.13
C PHE A 42 -9.64 -0.99 7.98
N ILE A 43 -10.54 -1.97 7.95
CA ILE A 43 -10.51 -3.04 6.93
C ILE A 43 -10.70 -2.49 5.53
N VAL A 44 -11.71 -1.65 5.32
CA VAL A 44 -12.01 -1.13 3.96
C VAL A 44 -10.92 -0.21 3.42
N GLN A 45 -10.12 0.39 4.27
CA GLN A 45 -8.96 1.18 3.87
C GLN A 45 -7.68 0.33 3.76
N MET A 46 -7.53 -0.70 4.57
CA MET A 46 -6.34 -1.56 4.54
C MET A 46 -6.35 -2.57 3.39
N ILE A 47 -7.49 -3.00 2.89
CA ILE A 47 -7.55 -3.91 1.75
C ILE A 47 -6.88 -3.30 0.50
N PRO A 48 -7.20 -2.07 0.06
CA PRO A 48 -6.47 -1.44 -1.05
C PRO A 48 -4.98 -1.25 -0.77
N HIS A 49 -4.62 -0.95 0.47
CA HIS A 49 -3.22 -0.83 0.90
C HIS A 49 -2.46 -2.16 0.74
N HIS A 50 -3.03 -3.25 1.23
CA HIS A 50 -2.45 -4.59 1.11
C HIS A 50 -2.38 -5.06 -0.35
N ARG A 51 -3.39 -4.76 -1.17
CA ARG A 51 -3.36 -5.05 -2.61
C ARG A 51 -2.20 -4.34 -3.30
N ALA A 52 -1.97 -3.09 -2.96
CA ALA A 52 -0.84 -2.34 -3.51
C ALA A 52 0.49 -2.99 -3.16
N ALA A 53 0.67 -3.46 -1.92
CA ALA A 53 1.88 -4.18 -1.52
C ALA A 53 2.08 -5.46 -2.33
N ILE A 54 1.02 -6.20 -2.61
CA ILE A 54 1.05 -7.39 -3.47
C ILE A 54 1.47 -7.00 -4.89
N GLU A 55 0.82 -6.01 -5.47
CA GLU A 55 1.10 -5.56 -6.85
C GLU A 55 2.53 -5.00 -6.98
N MET A 56 3.00 -4.23 -6.00
CA MET A 56 4.38 -3.73 -5.97
C MET A 56 5.38 -4.89 -5.93
N SER A 57 5.11 -5.89 -5.12
CA SER A 57 5.96 -7.08 -5.00
C SER A 57 5.94 -7.93 -6.26
N GLN A 58 4.78 -8.06 -6.91
CA GLN A 58 4.68 -8.70 -8.22
C GLN A 58 5.44 -7.92 -9.31
N ASN A 59 5.43 -6.60 -9.21
CA ASN A 59 6.08 -5.72 -10.18
C ASN A 59 7.60 -5.85 -10.17
N ILE A 60 8.22 -6.10 -9.00
CA ILE A 60 9.69 -6.24 -8.92
C ILE A 60 10.18 -7.60 -9.38
N LEU A 61 9.41 -8.67 -9.23
CA LEU A 61 9.84 -10.05 -9.48
C LEU A 61 10.47 -10.27 -10.86
N PRO A 62 9.88 -9.80 -11.98
CA PRO A 62 10.49 -10.00 -13.29
C PRO A 62 11.72 -9.14 -13.57
N HIS A 63 12.00 -8.15 -12.71
CA HIS A 63 13.08 -7.19 -12.91
C HIS A 63 14.28 -7.39 -11.99
N THR A 64 14.12 -8.11 -10.90
CA THR A 64 15.20 -8.32 -9.93
C THR A 64 15.98 -9.59 -10.23
N GLN A 65 17.30 -9.51 -10.04
CA GLN A 65 18.21 -10.67 -10.07
C GLN A 65 18.75 -10.98 -8.66
N ASN A 66 18.32 -10.23 -7.66
CA ASN A 66 18.71 -10.43 -6.27
C ASN A 66 17.81 -11.47 -5.63
N GLU A 67 18.37 -12.61 -5.25
CA GLU A 67 17.62 -13.74 -4.67
C GLU A 67 16.94 -13.36 -3.35
N THR A 68 17.62 -12.60 -2.51
CA THR A 68 17.06 -12.18 -1.22
C THR A 68 15.85 -11.26 -1.45
N LEU A 69 15.92 -10.34 -2.40
CA LEU A 69 14.82 -9.45 -2.73
C LEU A 69 13.66 -10.22 -3.36
N TRP A 70 13.96 -11.20 -4.18
CA TRP A 70 12.95 -12.10 -4.76
C TRP A 70 12.18 -12.86 -3.67
N GLU A 71 12.89 -13.37 -2.67
CA GLU A 71 12.29 -14.07 -1.52
C GLU A 71 11.41 -13.11 -0.69
N ILE A 72 11.89 -11.91 -0.41
CA ILE A 72 11.14 -10.88 0.33
C ILE A 72 9.85 -10.55 -0.41
N ALA A 73 9.92 -10.27 -1.71
CA ALA A 73 8.73 -9.94 -2.51
C ALA A 73 7.73 -11.09 -2.55
N SER A 74 8.21 -12.32 -2.69
CA SER A 74 7.37 -13.52 -2.69
C SER A 74 6.68 -13.72 -1.34
N GLN A 75 7.37 -13.47 -0.25
CA GLN A 75 6.82 -13.56 1.10
C GLN A 75 5.76 -12.49 1.35
N ILE A 76 6.00 -11.25 0.91
CA ILE A 76 5.01 -10.17 1.00
C ILE A 76 3.73 -10.57 0.26
N ILE A 77 3.83 -11.10 -0.95
CA ILE A 77 2.68 -11.56 -1.72
C ILE A 77 1.85 -12.58 -0.93
N ALA A 78 2.51 -13.59 -0.37
CA ALA A 78 1.83 -14.64 0.38
C ALA A 78 1.15 -14.11 1.65
N GLU A 79 1.87 -13.32 2.45
CA GLU A 79 1.38 -12.79 3.73
C GLU A 79 0.25 -11.78 3.52
N GLN A 80 0.38 -10.87 2.57
CA GLN A 80 -0.63 -9.85 2.29
C GLN A 80 -1.89 -10.44 1.67
N THR A 81 -1.75 -11.46 0.83
CA THR A 81 -2.90 -12.20 0.27
C THR A 81 -3.71 -12.85 1.39
N LYS A 82 -3.05 -13.53 2.31
CA LYS A 82 -3.70 -14.15 3.46
C LYS A 82 -4.36 -13.11 4.37
N SER A 83 -3.71 -11.99 4.60
CA SER A 83 -4.27 -10.89 5.40
C SER A 83 -5.55 -10.34 4.79
N ILE A 84 -5.60 -10.15 3.47
CA ILE A 84 -6.82 -9.71 2.76
C ILE A 84 -7.95 -10.73 2.94
N GLU A 85 -7.66 -12.02 2.78
CA GLU A 85 -8.65 -13.08 2.97
C GLU A 85 -9.22 -13.07 4.38
N ASN A 86 -8.36 -12.93 5.39
CA ASN A 86 -8.75 -12.85 6.78
C ASN A 86 -9.63 -11.62 7.04
N MET A 87 -9.23 -10.45 6.55
CA MET A 87 -10.02 -9.22 6.70
C MET A 87 -11.40 -9.34 6.04
N LYS A 88 -11.47 -9.90 4.85
CA LYS A 88 -12.75 -10.13 4.17
C LYS A 88 -13.65 -11.09 4.95
N SER A 89 -13.09 -12.10 5.58
CA SER A 89 -13.88 -13.10 6.33
C SER A 89 -14.57 -12.52 7.57
N ILE A 90 -14.00 -11.46 8.17
CA ILE A 90 -14.55 -10.83 9.38
C ILE A 90 -15.27 -9.51 9.09
N LEU A 91 -15.24 -9.02 7.86
CA LEU A 91 -15.75 -7.69 7.53
C LEU A 91 -17.24 -7.51 7.89
N CYS A 92 -18.07 -8.49 7.62
CA CYS A 92 -19.51 -8.41 7.94
C CYS A 92 -19.75 -8.23 9.44
N SER A 93 -19.01 -8.95 10.28
CA SER A 93 -19.10 -8.83 11.74
C SER A 93 -18.60 -7.45 12.20
N CYS A 94 -17.50 -6.98 11.64
CA CYS A 94 -16.93 -5.67 11.96
C CYS A 94 -17.84 -4.51 11.56
N THR A 95 -18.54 -4.63 10.43
CA THR A 95 -19.44 -3.58 9.91
C THR A 95 -20.58 -3.27 10.89
N ARG A 96 -20.97 -4.23 11.73
CA ARG A 96 -22.07 -4.10 12.69
C ARG A 96 -21.62 -3.53 14.06
N LEU A 97 -20.32 -3.41 14.27
CA LEU A 97 -19.77 -2.87 15.52
C LEU A 97 -19.86 -1.35 15.51
N GLU A 98 -20.57 -0.77 16.47
CA GLU A 98 -20.64 0.67 16.62
C GLU A 98 -19.67 1.18 17.68
N ASN A 99 -18.91 2.18 17.32
CA ASN A 99 -18.03 2.89 18.26
C ASN A 99 -18.62 4.28 18.55
N PRO A 100 -18.28 4.89 19.70
CA PRO A 100 -18.71 6.25 19.98
C PRO A 100 -18.26 7.21 18.88
N PRO A 101 -19.10 8.15 18.42
CA PRO A 101 -18.77 9.05 17.31
C PRO A 101 -17.45 9.81 17.50
N GLU A 102 -17.14 10.22 18.72
CA GLU A 102 -15.87 10.90 19.04
C GLU A 102 -14.65 10.01 18.80
N ALA A 103 -14.77 8.73 19.15
CA ALA A 103 -13.69 7.75 18.89
C ALA A 103 -13.51 7.49 17.39
N VAL A 104 -14.59 7.38 16.65
CA VAL A 104 -14.57 7.22 15.17
C VAL A 104 -13.89 8.42 14.52
N CYS A 105 -14.30 9.64 14.89
CA CYS A 105 -13.70 10.87 14.34
C CYS A 105 -12.22 10.98 14.66
N ARG A 106 -11.83 10.66 15.88
CA ARG A 106 -10.43 10.71 16.32
C ARG A 106 -9.57 9.71 15.58
N TYR A 107 -10.05 8.47 15.46
CA TYR A 107 -9.39 7.43 14.70
C TYR A 107 -9.21 7.82 13.23
N GLN A 108 -10.29 8.29 12.59
CA GLN A 108 -10.25 8.61 11.17
C GLN A 108 -9.35 9.81 10.87
N ARG A 109 -9.32 10.79 11.75
CA ARG A 109 -8.39 11.93 11.61
C ARG A 109 -6.94 11.45 11.65
N HIS A 110 -6.62 10.58 12.60
CA HIS A 110 -5.28 10.00 12.72
C HIS A 110 -4.92 9.15 11.48
N MET A 111 -5.84 8.31 11.03
CA MET A 111 -5.67 7.50 9.82
C MET A 111 -5.43 8.39 8.60
N ASN A 112 -6.22 9.44 8.42
CA ASN A 112 -6.08 10.36 7.28
C ASN A 112 -4.71 11.04 7.28
N ASP A 113 -4.20 11.44 8.44
CA ASP A 113 -2.88 12.05 8.57
C ASP A 113 -1.77 11.07 8.18
N ILE A 114 -1.85 9.84 8.66
CA ILE A 114 -0.87 8.79 8.33
C ILE A 114 -0.92 8.47 6.83
N MET A 115 -2.11 8.30 6.27
CA MET A 115 -2.31 8.04 4.84
C MET A 115 -1.72 9.16 3.98
N SER A 116 -2.01 10.41 4.33
CA SER A 116 -1.50 11.58 3.61
C SER A 116 0.03 11.61 3.60
N THR A 117 0.66 11.35 4.73
CA THR A 117 2.12 11.27 4.85
C THR A 117 2.70 10.14 4.00
N MET A 118 2.07 8.96 4.05
CA MET A 118 2.49 7.81 3.26
C MET A 118 2.41 8.10 1.76
N PHE A 119 1.28 8.61 1.29
CA PHE A 119 1.08 8.95 -0.13
C PHE A 119 2.11 9.96 -0.61
N ASP A 120 2.38 10.98 0.19
CA ASP A 120 3.35 12.02 -0.15
C ASP A 120 4.77 11.44 -0.28
N ARG A 121 5.17 10.59 0.66
CA ARG A 121 6.47 9.91 0.61
C ARG A 121 6.60 8.96 -0.58
N MET A 122 5.54 8.22 -0.89
CA MET A 122 5.54 7.31 -2.05
C MET A 122 5.60 8.08 -3.38
N ARG A 123 4.92 9.22 -3.48
CA ARG A 123 4.98 10.10 -4.66
C ARG A 123 6.36 10.74 -4.83
N ARG A 124 7.05 11.04 -3.73
CA ARG A 124 8.38 11.66 -3.72
C ARG A 124 9.53 10.67 -3.82
N ALA A 125 9.25 9.38 -3.76
CA ALA A 125 10.27 8.37 -3.95
C ALA A 125 10.94 8.57 -5.30
N ARG A 126 12.22 8.94 -5.29
CA ARG A 126 12.96 9.24 -6.51
C ARG A 126 13.28 7.95 -7.24
N ALA A 127 12.91 7.92 -8.52
CA ALA A 127 13.34 6.86 -9.41
C ALA A 127 14.87 6.90 -9.57
N THR A 128 15.49 5.75 -9.42
CA THR A 128 16.90 5.53 -9.74
C THR A 128 16.98 4.71 -11.04
N ARG A 129 18.17 4.37 -11.48
CA ARG A 129 18.36 3.44 -12.61
C ARG A 129 18.30 1.97 -12.18
N ARG A 130 18.07 1.72 -10.89
CA ARG A 130 18.11 0.39 -10.28
C ARG A 130 16.75 0.09 -9.67
N VAL A 131 16.01 -0.81 -10.29
CA VAL A 131 14.66 -1.20 -9.85
C VAL A 131 14.65 -1.76 -8.43
N ASP A 132 15.71 -2.46 -8.00
CA ASP A 132 15.82 -2.98 -6.64
C ASP A 132 15.82 -1.87 -5.60
N CYS A 133 16.57 -0.79 -5.86
CA CYS A 133 16.59 0.39 -4.99
C CYS A 133 15.26 1.11 -5.00
N ASP A 134 14.62 1.22 -6.15
CA ASP A 134 13.31 1.87 -6.30
C ASP A 134 12.25 1.11 -5.50
N PHE A 135 12.22 -0.21 -5.62
CA PHE A 135 11.30 -1.05 -4.86
C PHE A 135 11.46 -0.85 -3.34
N LEU A 136 12.68 -0.85 -2.83
CA LEU A 136 12.91 -0.65 -1.40
C LEU A 136 12.48 0.75 -0.93
N ARG A 137 12.73 1.78 -1.71
CA ARG A 137 12.30 3.15 -1.39
C ARG A 137 10.80 3.34 -1.41
N GLU A 138 10.10 2.63 -2.28
CA GLU A 138 8.65 2.64 -2.39
C GLU A 138 7.99 1.84 -1.26
N MET A 139 8.56 0.69 -0.90
CA MET A 139 8.01 -0.20 0.12
C MET A 139 8.20 0.30 1.54
N LEU A 140 9.25 1.07 1.83
CA LEU A 140 9.48 1.59 3.18
C LEU A 140 8.30 2.45 3.69
N PRO A 141 7.84 3.50 2.98
CA PRO A 141 6.67 4.24 3.42
C PRO A 141 5.38 3.41 3.40
N GLN A 142 5.25 2.48 2.46
CA GLN A 142 4.11 1.55 2.39
C GLN A 142 4.01 0.71 3.67
N ALA A 143 5.11 0.14 4.14
CA ALA A 143 5.16 -0.68 5.34
C ALA A 143 5.01 0.12 6.64
N MET A 144 5.37 1.40 6.64
CA MET A 144 5.28 2.25 7.83
C MET A 144 3.84 2.51 8.27
N LEU A 145 2.85 2.42 7.40
CA LEU A 145 1.46 2.64 7.74
C LEU A 145 1.01 1.70 8.86
N GLU A 146 1.32 0.41 8.76
CA GLU A 146 0.94 -0.59 9.75
C GLU A 146 1.59 -0.32 11.10
N LYS A 147 2.83 0.13 11.09
CA LYS A 147 3.58 0.45 12.30
C LYS A 147 2.97 1.63 13.08
N TYR A 148 2.48 2.65 12.39
CA TYR A 148 1.89 3.83 13.04
C TYR A 148 0.46 3.59 13.52
N LEU A 149 -0.21 2.56 13.03
CA LEU A 149 -1.56 2.18 13.46
C LEU A 149 -1.55 1.20 14.63
N ALA A 150 -0.45 0.54 14.85
CA ALA A 150 -0.27 -0.32 16.03
C ALA A 150 -0.04 0.55 17.27
#